data_68167097d554e9646b146cd3b84e1133
#
_entry.id   68167097d554e9646b146cd3b84e1133
#
_cell.length_a   1.000
_cell.length_b   1.000
_cell.length_c   1.000
_cell.angle_alpha   90.00
_cell.angle_beta   90.00
_cell.angle_gamma   90.00
#
_symmetry.space_group_name_H-M   'P 1'
#
loop_
_entity.id
_entity.type
_entity.pdbx_description
1 polymer ?
#
loop_
_entity_poly.entity_id
_entity_poly.type
_entity_poly.pdbx_seq_one_letter_code
_entity_poly.pdbx_strand_id
1 'polypeptide(L)' 'MTQQDSAKLLAIVRERRKIRLEELLAFLPEFTWNQVFSLVDELSRRELICLRRQGFDYELQAASLPA' A
#
# COMPACT_ATOMS: atom_id res chain seq x y z
N MET A 1 13.11 4.30 6.97
CA MET A 1 11.68 4.42 7.21
C MET A 1 11.30 3.71 8.48
N THR A 2 10.33 4.24 9.17
CA THR A 2 9.89 3.70 10.44
C THR A 2 8.74 2.72 10.26
N GLN A 3 8.53 1.87 11.26
CA GLN A 3 7.40 0.95 11.25
C GLN A 3 6.07 1.70 11.24
N GLN A 4 6.04 2.92 11.79
CA GLN A 4 4.83 3.73 11.82
C GLN A 4 4.37 4.10 10.42
N ASP A 5 5.31 4.35 9.51
CA ASP A 5 4.98 4.69 8.14
C ASP A 5 4.31 3.53 7.42
N SER A 6 4.87 2.34 7.56
CA SER A 6 4.29 1.15 6.94
C SER A 6 2.96 0.78 7.58
N ALA A 7 2.83 0.95 8.90
CA ALA A 7 1.57 0.69 9.59
C ALA A 7 0.47 1.65 9.14
N LYS A 8 0.81 2.90 8.92
CA LYS A 8 -0.13 3.91 8.46
C LYS A 8 -0.65 3.56 7.07
N LEU A 9 0.26 3.20 6.18
CA LEU A 9 -0.10 2.81 4.82
C LEU A 9 -0.97 1.55 4.84
N LEU A 10 -0.57 0.57 5.60
CA LEU A 10 -1.30 -0.69 5.72
C LEU A 10 -2.72 -0.46 6.25
N ALA A 11 -2.86 0.42 7.23
CA ALA A 11 -4.17 0.75 7.79
C ALA A 11 -5.10 1.33 6.73
N ILE A 12 -4.58 2.20 5.89
CA ILE A 12 -5.36 2.80 4.80
C ILE A 12 -5.82 1.73 3.82
N VAL A 13 -4.91 0.84 3.43
CA VAL A 13 -5.24 -0.22 2.49
C VAL A 13 -6.29 -1.17 3.07
N ARG A 14 -6.15 -1.53 4.35
CA ARG A 14 -7.09 -2.40 5.02
C ARG A 14 -8.48 -1.77 5.13
N GLU A 15 -8.52 -0.50 5.43
CA GLU A 15 -9.78 0.22 5.56
C GLU A 15 -10.50 0.31 4.22
N ARG A 16 -9.76 0.57 3.17
CA ARG A 16 -10.33 0.70 1.82
C ARG A 16 -10.54 -0.63 1.14
N ARG A 17 -9.83 -1.66 1.57
CA ARG A 17 -9.77 -2.99 0.99
C ARG A 17 -9.08 -3.01 -0.36
N LYS A 18 -9.45 -2.08 -1.24
CA LYS A 18 -8.79 -1.86 -2.52
C LYS A 18 -8.53 -0.38 -2.67
N ILE A 19 -7.36 -0.04 -3.13
CA ILE A 19 -7.02 1.35 -3.40
C ILE A 19 -6.00 1.39 -4.51
N ARG A 20 -6.14 2.37 -5.40
CA ARG A 20 -5.14 2.58 -6.42
C ARG A 20 -3.95 3.31 -5.83
N LEU A 21 -2.78 3.04 -6.39
CA LEU A 21 -1.56 3.68 -5.90
C LEU A 21 -1.69 5.20 -5.94
N GLU A 22 -2.30 5.73 -7.00
CA GLU A 22 -2.52 7.15 -7.15
C GLU A 22 -3.39 7.71 -6.04
N GLU A 23 -4.44 6.99 -5.68
CA GLU A 23 -5.31 7.39 -4.58
C GLU A 23 -4.57 7.34 -3.24
N LEU A 24 -3.74 6.33 -3.07
CA LEU A 24 -2.95 6.19 -1.85
C LEU A 24 -2.02 7.37 -1.66
N LEU A 25 -1.41 7.84 -2.75
CA LEU A 25 -0.54 9.01 -2.69
C LEU A 25 -1.29 10.26 -2.24
N ALA A 26 -2.56 10.37 -2.63
CA ALA A 26 -3.39 11.50 -2.22
C ALA A 26 -3.65 11.49 -0.70
N PHE A 27 -3.69 10.30 -0.10
CA PHE A 27 -3.86 10.18 1.35
C PHE A 27 -2.56 10.35 2.12
N LEU A 28 -1.44 10.34 1.43
CA LEU A 28 -0.11 10.43 2.06
C LEU A 28 0.71 11.53 1.42
N PRO A 29 0.24 12.80 1.53
CA PRO A 29 0.93 13.90 0.88
C PRO A 29 2.32 14.18 1.44
N GLU A 30 2.60 13.72 2.65
CA GLU A 30 3.91 13.90 3.27
C GLU A 30 4.97 12.96 2.73
N PHE A 31 4.58 11.96 1.95
CA PHE A 31 5.51 10.98 1.39
C PHE A 31 5.75 11.23 -0.09
N THR A 32 6.98 10.96 -0.53
CA THR A 32 7.33 10.99 -1.94
C THR A 32 6.93 9.66 -2.60
N TRP A 33 6.93 9.64 -3.93
CA TRP A 33 6.68 8.42 -4.69
C TRP A 33 7.61 7.29 -4.27
N ASN A 34 8.92 7.62 -4.15
CA ASN A 34 9.92 6.62 -3.79
C ASN A 34 9.63 6.03 -2.42
N GLN A 35 9.22 6.87 -1.48
CA GLN A 35 8.90 6.41 -0.14
C GLN A 35 7.70 5.48 -0.15
N VAL A 36 6.65 5.87 -0.88
CA VAL A 36 5.45 5.05 -0.97
C VAL A 36 5.74 3.72 -1.66
N PHE A 37 6.50 3.75 -2.76
CA PHE A 37 6.89 2.52 -3.44
C PHE A 37 7.69 1.59 -2.54
N SER A 38 8.61 2.13 -1.78
CA SER A 38 9.41 1.33 -0.85
C SER A 38 8.55 0.67 0.21
N LEU A 39 7.58 1.41 0.74
CA LEU A 39 6.66 0.86 1.74
C LEU A 39 5.77 -0.22 1.14
N VAL A 40 5.25 0.03 -0.05
CA VAL A 40 4.41 -0.93 -0.75
C VAL A 40 5.18 -2.21 -1.04
N ASP A 41 6.41 -2.07 -1.52
CA ASP A 41 7.26 -3.21 -1.83
C ASP A 41 7.53 -4.04 -0.56
N GLU A 42 7.85 -3.37 0.53
CA GLU A 42 8.11 -4.05 1.79
C GLU A 42 6.87 -4.80 2.29
N LEU A 43 5.72 -4.15 2.28
CA LEU A 43 4.49 -4.79 2.73
C LEU A 43 4.08 -5.94 1.82
N SER A 44 4.33 -5.81 0.53
CA SER A 44 4.07 -6.87 -0.44
C SER A 44 4.96 -8.08 -0.18
N ARG A 45 6.23 -7.85 0.14
CA ARG A 45 7.15 -8.93 0.46
C ARG A 45 6.75 -9.67 1.74
N ARG A 46 6.14 -8.95 2.68
CA ARG A 46 5.64 -9.55 3.90
C ARG A 46 4.26 -10.19 3.72
N GLU A 47 3.74 -10.12 2.52
CA GLU A 47 2.43 -10.68 2.18
C GLU A 47 1.28 -10.02 2.96
N LEU A 48 1.47 -8.78 3.36
CA LEU A 48 0.44 -8.02 4.05
C LEU A 48 -0.50 -7.33 3.08
N ILE A 49 -0.02 -7.04 1.88
CA ILE A 49 -0.83 -6.48 0.81
C ILE A 49 -0.52 -7.20 -0.48
N CYS A 50 -1.48 -7.16 -1.40
CA CYS A 50 -1.32 -7.68 -2.75
C CYS A 50 -1.26 -6.52 -3.71
N LEU A 51 -0.29 -6.55 -4.60
CA LEU A 51 -0.12 -5.53 -5.62
C LEU A 51 -0.54 -6.12 -6.95
N ARG A 52 -1.53 -5.51 -7.59
CA ARG A 52 -2.02 -5.94 -8.89
C ARG A 52 -1.82 -4.82 -9.90
N ARG A 53 -1.24 -5.17 -11.02
CA ARG A 53 -1.09 -4.22 -12.10
C ARG A 53 -2.36 -4.19 -12.94
N GLN A 54 -2.88 -2.99 -13.15
CA GLN A 54 -4.08 -2.79 -13.96
C GLN A 54 -3.78 -1.70 -14.99
N GLY A 55 -3.44 -2.14 -16.21
CA GLY A 55 -3.05 -1.19 -17.23
C GLY A 55 -1.78 -0.45 -16.82
N PHE A 56 -1.89 0.86 -16.68
CA PHE A 56 -0.76 1.69 -16.27
C PHE A 56 -0.73 1.95 -14.78
N ASP A 57 -1.76 1.50 -14.06
CA ASP A 57 -1.88 1.73 -12.63
C ASP A 57 -1.64 0.47 -11.85
N TYR A 58 -1.39 0.65 -10.56
CA TYR A 58 -1.30 -0.45 -9.62
C TYR A 58 -2.46 -0.35 -8.64
N GLU A 59 -3.07 -1.48 -8.38
CA GLU A 59 -4.11 -1.60 -7.38
C GLU A 59 -3.55 -2.38 -6.19
N LEU A 60 -3.77 -1.82 -5.00
CA LEU A 60 -3.33 -2.44 -3.77
C LEU A 60 -4.55 -3.03 -3.07
N GLN A 61 -4.38 -4.24 -2.58
CA GLN A 61 -5.43 -4.93 -1.83
C GLN A 61 -4.83 -5.43 -0.52
N ALA A 62 -5.60 -5.32 0.54
CA ALA A 62 -5.20 -5.95 1.79
C ALA A 62 -5.21 -7.46 1.60
N ALA A 63 -4.14 -8.11 1.99
CA ALA A 63 -4.07 -9.55 1.90
C ALA A 63 -5.07 -10.16 2.87
N SER A 64 -5.86 -11.09 2.35
CA SER A 64 -6.78 -11.85 3.19
C SER A 64 -5.97 -12.90 3.91
N LEU A 65 -5.87 -12.75 5.21
CA LEU A 65 -5.24 -13.80 5.98
C LEU A 65 -6.24 -14.95 6.09
N PRO A 66 -5.81 -16.15 5.75
CA PRO A 66 -6.66 -17.29 6.00
C PRO A 66 -6.88 -17.37 7.51
N ALA A 67 -8.12 -17.41 7.84
CA ALA A 67 -8.47 -17.47 9.26
C ALA A 67 -7.94 -18.75 9.90
#